data_ea1be90b1b61f6815921727a33f086a8
#
_entry.id   ea1be90b1b61f6815921727a33f086a8
#
_cell.length_a   1.000
_cell.length_b   1.000
_cell.length_c   1.000
_cell.angle_alpha   90.00
_cell.angle_beta   90.00
_cell.angle_gamma   90.00
#
_symmetry.space_group_name_H-M   'P 1'
#
loop_
_entity.id
_entity.type
_entity.pdbx_description
1 polymer ?
#
loop_
_entity_poly.entity_id
_entity_poly.type
_entity_poly.pdbx_seq_one_letter_code
_entity_poly.pdbx_strand_id
1 'polypeptide(L)'
;ISEPLWRAGLSIARNCIDWEVAVHVISDQHEDYSQGETERKADRLVDKPYRCDIFESLNPEKCEGCPHKDRIRSPIVLGTEIQKAPVEEEVLEVEEEGLTVLYPIPPLPFPYFRAKNGGIYRDVKDEEPKLVYENDLFIIKRMRDKDRGELVLARIHLPKDKPKEFVIPLSVMSSKEELRKLLAGNGCICMPNLVDGIMGYLVECAKFQQFTNDAEVLRQQMGWVEDNSRFVIGDKEISATEIRYSPPSETTLSVAQWMHCQGEYAEWQKVANIYNKPGFEPHAFAVLTALGAPLMRHSN
;
A
#
# COMPACT_ATOMS: atom_id res chain seq x y z
N ILE A 1 2.81 35.44 -23.45
CA ILE A 1 1.67 34.48 -23.44
C ILE A 1 0.40 35.28 -23.60
N SER A 2 -0.55 34.82 -24.44
CA SER A 2 -1.85 35.50 -24.57
C SER A 2 -2.65 35.43 -23.27
N GLU A 3 -3.43 36.47 -22.94
CA GLU A 3 -4.22 36.49 -21.70
C GLU A 3 -5.13 35.26 -21.51
N PRO A 4 -5.84 34.76 -22.54
CA PRO A 4 -6.64 33.55 -22.39
C PRO A 4 -5.83 32.31 -22.01
N LEU A 5 -4.65 32.12 -22.59
CA LEU A 5 -3.77 31.00 -22.29
C LEU A 5 -3.15 31.12 -20.88
N TRP A 6 -2.78 32.35 -20.47
CA TRP A 6 -2.33 32.63 -19.10
C TRP A 6 -3.42 32.30 -18.07
N ARG A 7 -4.68 32.71 -18.32
CA ARG A 7 -5.81 32.35 -17.45
C ARG A 7 -6.03 30.85 -17.38
N ALA A 8 -5.83 30.12 -18.49
CA ALA A 8 -5.88 28.66 -18.48
C ALA A 8 -4.79 28.05 -17.59
N GLY A 9 -3.56 28.59 -17.67
CA GLY A 9 -2.45 28.21 -16.76
C GLY A 9 -2.77 28.52 -15.30
N LEU A 10 -3.28 29.72 -14.99
CA LEU A 10 -3.71 30.11 -13.65
C LEU A 10 -4.77 29.14 -13.08
N SER A 11 -5.67 28.61 -13.90
CA SER A 11 -6.67 27.66 -13.44
C SER A 11 -6.05 26.34 -12.95
N ILE A 12 -4.92 25.92 -13.55
CA ILE A 12 -4.17 24.76 -13.07
C ILE A 12 -3.45 25.10 -11.78
N ALA A 13 -2.66 26.20 -11.78
CA ALA A 13 -1.89 26.63 -10.62
C ALA A 13 -2.77 26.86 -9.38
N ARG A 14 -3.95 27.45 -9.53
CA ARG A 14 -4.92 27.69 -8.44
C ARG A 14 -5.41 26.40 -7.78
N ASN A 15 -5.37 25.29 -8.48
CA ASN A 15 -5.77 23.97 -7.98
C ASN A 15 -4.58 23.11 -7.50
N CYS A 16 -3.37 23.67 -7.42
CA CYS A 16 -2.21 23.02 -6.79
C CYS A 16 -2.24 23.23 -5.27
N ILE A 17 -1.56 22.37 -4.51
CA ILE A 17 -1.47 22.48 -3.04
C ILE A 17 -0.80 23.79 -2.62
N ASP A 18 0.25 24.18 -3.33
CA ASP A 18 1.04 25.39 -3.14
C ASP A 18 0.58 26.54 -4.07
N TRP A 19 -0.71 26.66 -4.30
CA TRP A 19 -1.31 27.55 -5.28
C TRP A 19 -0.87 29.00 -5.12
N GLU A 20 -0.67 29.47 -3.88
CA GLU A 20 -0.22 30.85 -3.60
C GLU A 20 1.14 31.16 -4.22
N VAL A 21 2.02 30.15 -4.31
CA VAL A 21 3.32 30.27 -4.98
C VAL A 21 3.17 29.98 -6.48
N ALA A 22 2.46 28.93 -6.83
CA ALA A 22 2.33 28.46 -8.20
C ALA A 22 1.73 29.51 -9.15
N VAL A 23 0.75 30.29 -8.72
CA VAL A 23 0.16 31.36 -9.53
C VAL A 23 1.15 32.46 -9.87
N HIS A 24 2.09 32.74 -8.98
CA HIS A 24 3.16 33.73 -9.22
C HIS A 24 4.25 33.17 -10.11
N VAL A 25 4.68 31.93 -9.91
CA VAL A 25 5.72 31.27 -10.73
C VAL A 25 5.33 31.24 -12.22
N ILE A 26 4.08 31.00 -12.57
CA ILE A 26 3.64 31.00 -13.97
C ILE A 26 3.42 32.42 -14.54
N SER A 27 3.41 33.44 -13.69
CA SER A 27 3.08 34.81 -14.07
C SER A 27 4.30 35.73 -14.06
N ASP A 28 5.33 35.45 -13.27
CA ASP A 28 6.48 36.35 -12.99
C ASP A 28 7.33 36.67 -14.22
N GLN A 29 7.30 35.83 -15.24
CA GLN A 29 8.03 36.03 -16.49
C GLN A 29 7.27 36.92 -17.51
N HIS A 30 6.08 37.40 -17.17
CA HIS A 30 5.33 38.31 -18.04
C HIS A 30 5.76 39.77 -17.80
N GLU A 31 5.97 40.55 -18.88
CA GLU A 31 6.43 41.93 -18.80
C GLU A 31 5.53 42.83 -17.93
N ASP A 32 4.22 42.56 -17.96
CA ASP A 32 3.22 43.29 -17.17
C ASP A 32 2.85 42.55 -15.86
N TYR A 33 3.74 41.74 -15.32
CA TYR A 33 3.45 41.03 -14.07
C TYR A 33 3.15 41.98 -12.92
N SER A 34 2.05 41.72 -12.24
CA SER A 34 1.65 42.41 -11.02
C SER A 34 1.09 41.38 -10.01
N GLN A 35 1.69 41.38 -8.82
CA GLN A 35 1.27 40.45 -7.78
C GLN A 35 -0.24 40.57 -7.50
N GLY A 36 -0.72 41.77 -7.18
CA GLY A 36 -2.14 41.98 -6.83
C GLY A 36 -3.12 41.74 -7.98
N GLU A 37 -2.67 41.85 -9.25
CA GLU A 37 -3.52 41.51 -10.39
C GLU A 37 -3.59 39.97 -10.58
N THR A 38 -2.47 39.28 -10.41
CA THR A 38 -2.39 37.81 -10.46
C THR A 38 -3.30 37.19 -9.41
N GLU A 39 -3.20 37.65 -8.16
CA GLU A 39 -4.07 37.17 -7.06
C GLU A 39 -5.55 37.42 -7.35
N ARG A 40 -5.93 38.64 -7.76
CA ARG A 40 -7.32 38.97 -8.10
C ARG A 40 -7.87 38.13 -9.26
N LYS A 41 -7.04 37.79 -10.25
CA LYS A 41 -7.45 36.95 -11.38
C LYS A 41 -7.56 35.48 -10.95
N ALA A 42 -6.63 34.98 -10.12
CA ALA A 42 -6.69 33.65 -9.55
C ALA A 42 -7.93 33.44 -8.68
N ASP A 43 -8.30 34.42 -7.85
CA ASP A 43 -9.50 34.38 -6.99
C ASP A 43 -10.82 34.37 -7.77
N ARG A 44 -10.83 34.90 -8.97
CA ARG A 44 -12.01 34.92 -9.85
C ARG A 44 -12.17 33.66 -10.69
N LEU A 45 -11.18 32.77 -10.69
CA LEU A 45 -11.28 31.50 -11.40
C LEU A 45 -12.19 30.54 -10.64
N VAL A 46 -12.95 29.79 -11.40
CA VAL A 46 -13.81 28.72 -10.84
C VAL A 46 -12.93 27.63 -10.23
N ASP A 47 -13.37 27.03 -9.13
CA ASP A 47 -12.65 25.95 -8.39
C ASP A 47 -12.50 24.63 -9.20
N LYS A 48 -12.35 24.73 -10.51
CA LYS A 48 -12.12 23.59 -11.39
C LYS A 48 -11.01 23.90 -12.38
N PRO A 49 -10.00 23.03 -12.47
CA PRO A 49 -8.91 23.20 -13.45
C PRO A 49 -9.46 23.08 -14.87
N TYR A 50 -8.95 23.91 -15.79
CA TYR A 50 -9.34 23.84 -17.18
C TYR A 50 -8.91 22.53 -17.81
N ARG A 51 -9.71 22.08 -18.77
CA ARG A 51 -9.50 20.82 -19.48
C ARG A 51 -8.54 21.01 -20.66
N CYS A 52 -7.98 19.90 -21.16
CA CYS A 52 -7.06 19.90 -22.30
C CYS A 52 -7.69 20.48 -23.57
N ASP A 53 -9.00 20.31 -23.78
CA ASP A 53 -9.73 20.89 -24.91
C ASP A 53 -9.64 22.43 -24.95
N ILE A 54 -9.65 23.09 -23.79
CA ILE A 54 -9.47 24.55 -23.70
C ILE A 54 -8.03 24.92 -24.08
N PHE A 55 -7.03 24.21 -23.57
CA PHE A 55 -5.62 24.45 -23.91
C PHE A 55 -5.37 24.23 -25.41
N GLU A 56 -5.94 23.19 -25.99
CA GLU A 56 -5.84 22.91 -27.42
C GLU A 56 -6.48 24.00 -28.28
N SER A 57 -7.64 24.53 -27.89
CA SER A 57 -8.27 25.64 -28.60
C SER A 57 -7.47 26.93 -28.54
N LEU A 58 -6.68 27.15 -27.48
CA LEU A 58 -5.87 28.37 -27.28
C LEU A 58 -4.46 28.25 -27.86
N ASN A 59 -3.91 27.04 -27.95
CA ASN A 59 -2.56 26.77 -28.43
C ASN A 59 -2.46 25.40 -29.12
N PRO A 60 -3.08 25.21 -30.30
CA PRO A 60 -3.18 23.94 -30.98
C PRO A 60 -1.81 23.33 -31.34
N GLU A 61 -0.87 24.18 -31.81
CA GLU A 61 0.47 23.73 -32.23
C GLU A 61 1.24 23.01 -31.11
N LYS A 62 1.16 23.51 -29.88
CA LYS A 62 1.82 22.90 -28.73
C LYS A 62 1.10 21.64 -28.24
N CYS A 63 -0.21 21.61 -28.38
CA CYS A 63 -1.00 20.43 -28.01
C CYS A 63 -0.87 19.30 -29.02
N GLU A 64 -0.59 19.59 -30.29
CA GLU A 64 -0.36 18.57 -31.33
C GLU A 64 0.85 17.68 -31.03
N GLY A 65 1.92 18.26 -30.48
CA GLY A 65 3.14 17.55 -30.04
C GLY A 65 3.11 17.05 -28.59
N CYS A 66 2.00 17.17 -27.88
CA CYS A 66 1.91 16.80 -26.46
C CYS A 66 1.92 15.27 -26.26
N PRO A 67 2.85 14.71 -25.46
CA PRO A 67 2.92 13.27 -25.19
C PRO A 67 1.71 12.73 -24.43
N HIS A 68 0.91 13.63 -23.82
CA HIS A 68 -0.27 13.30 -23.04
C HIS A 68 -1.58 13.56 -23.78
N LYS A 69 -1.52 13.97 -25.05
CA LYS A 69 -2.71 14.20 -25.89
C LYS A 69 -3.60 12.96 -25.87
N ASP A 70 -4.89 13.15 -25.69
CA ASP A 70 -5.93 12.11 -25.62
C ASP A 70 -5.80 11.10 -24.47
N ARG A 71 -4.74 11.23 -23.63
CA ARG A 71 -4.53 10.34 -22.47
C ARG A 71 -5.03 10.94 -21.15
N ILE A 72 -5.07 12.27 -21.07
CA ILE A 72 -5.54 12.99 -19.88
C ILE A 72 -6.63 13.99 -20.25
N ARG A 73 -7.50 14.31 -19.30
CA ARG A 73 -8.57 15.31 -19.52
C ARG A 73 -8.20 16.72 -19.09
N SER A 74 -7.20 16.87 -18.24
CA SER A 74 -6.70 18.15 -17.74
C SER A 74 -5.24 18.02 -17.34
N PRO A 75 -4.40 19.05 -17.57
CA PRO A 75 -2.99 19.04 -17.17
C PRO A 75 -2.76 18.86 -15.66
N ILE A 76 -3.72 19.19 -14.81
CA ILE A 76 -3.64 19.02 -13.35
C ILE A 76 -3.35 17.58 -12.93
N VAL A 77 -3.77 16.60 -13.73
CA VAL A 77 -3.53 15.18 -13.45
C VAL A 77 -2.03 14.83 -13.43
N LEU A 78 -1.20 15.59 -14.17
CA LEU A 78 0.25 15.41 -14.19
C LEU A 78 0.92 15.87 -12.89
N GLY A 79 0.28 16.75 -12.12
CA GLY A 79 0.77 17.20 -10.81
C GLY A 79 0.62 16.18 -9.69
N THR A 80 -0.24 15.17 -9.86
CA THR A 80 -0.42 14.12 -8.84
C THR A 80 0.78 13.18 -8.71
N GLU A 81 1.64 13.10 -9.72
CA GLU A 81 2.89 12.30 -9.65
C GLU A 81 4.02 13.02 -8.87
N ILE A 82 3.96 14.34 -8.74
CA ILE A 82 5.00 15.15 -8.08
C ILE A 82 4.86 15.10 -6.55
N GLN A 83 3.77 14.62 -6.01
CA GLN A 83 3.54 14.48 -4.56
C GLN A 83 4.27 13.29 -3.91
N LYS A 84 5.29 12.74 -4.54
CA LYS A 84 6.31 11.95 -3.83
C LYS A 84 7.40 12.87 -3.24
N ALA A 85 7.00 13.89 -2.46
CA ALA A 85 7.85 14.28 -1.34
C ALA A 85 8.00 13.02 -0.48
N PRO A 86 9.19 12.72 0.11
CA PRO A 86 9.29 11.65 1.07
C PRO A 86 8.26 11.95 2.16
N VAL A 87 7.16 11.22 2.14
CA VAL A 87 6.25 11.14 3.27
C VAL A 87 7.17 10.61 4.37
N GLU A 88 7.40 11.40 5.40
CA GLU A 88 7.98 10.85 6.63
C GLU A 88 7.09 9.65 6.93
N GLU A 89 7.65 8.45 6.82
CA GLU A 89 6.91 7.22 7.03
C GLU A 89 6.41 7.27 8.47
N GLU A 90 5.14 7.57 8.65
CA GLU A 90 4.54 7.48 9.96
C GLU A 90 4.69 6.03 10.41
N VAL A 91 5.25 5.84 11.60
CA VAL A 91 5.45 4.52 12.19
C VAL A 91 4.67 4.42 13.49
N LEU A 92 4.06 3.28 13.71
CA LEU A 92 3.48 2.91 14.98
C LEU A 92 4.56 2.21 15.79
N GLU A 93 4.96 2.80 16.91
CA GLU A 93 5.92 2.20 17.84
C GLU A 93 5.17 1.32 18.85
N VAL A 94 5.57 0.05 18.93
CA VAL A 94 4.97 -0.92 19.87
C VAL A 94 6.08 -1.60 20.65
N GLU A 95 5.96 -1.63 21.97
CA GLU A 95 6.87 -2.39 22.83
C GLU A 95 6.49 -3.88 22.80
N GLU A 96 7.39 -4.72 22.29
CA GLU A 96 7.24 -6.16 22.26
C GLU A 96 8.43 -6.81 22.99
N GLU A 97 8.17 -7.54 24.07
CA GLU A 97 9.19 -8.29 24.85
C GLU A 97 10.42 -7.45 25.23
N GLY A 98 10.22 -6.15 25.47
CA GLY A 98 11.30 -5.20 25.80
C GLY A 98 12.05 -4.63 24.61
N LEU A 99 11.56 -4.87 23.38
CA LEU A 99 12.06 -4.27 22.15
C LEU A 99 10.99 -3.35 21.55
N THR A 100 11.42 -2.20 21.05
CA THR A 100 10.52 -1.33 20.28
C THR A 100 10.45 -1.84 18.84
N VAL A 101 9.28 -2.31 18.43
CA VAL A 101 9.01 -2.73 17.05
C VAL A 101 8.29 -1.61 16.32
N LEU A 102 8.80 -1.27 15.12
CA LEU A 102 8.27 -0.22 14.28
C LEU A 102 7.36 -0.82 13.20
N TYR A 103 6.09 -0.42 13.22
CA TYR A 103 5.12 -0.82 12.19
C TYR A 103 4.84 0.38 11.29
N PRO A 104 5.25 0.36 10.01
CA PRO A 104 4.98 1.45 9.09
C PRO A 104 3.47 1.62 8.87
N ILE A 105 3.01 2.86 8.92
CA ILE A 105 1.62 3.24 8.64
C ILE A 105 1.53 3.55 7.14
N PRO A 106 0.68 2.84 6.39
CA PRO A 106 0.54 3.10 4.97
C PRO A 106 -0.14 4.47 4.74
N PRO A 107 0.19 5.17 3.63
CA PRO A 107 -0.49 6.40 3.27
C PRO A 107 -1.99 6.14 3.06
N LEU A 108 -2.82 7.00 3.63
CA LEU A 108 -4.27 6.90 3.54
C LEU A 108 -4.80 7.74 2.36
N PRO A 109 -5.81 7.25 1.61
CA PRO A 109 -6.41 8.00 0.54
C PRO A 109 -7.27 9.16 1.09
N PHE A 110 -7.18 10.34 0.49
CA PHE A 110 -8.12 11.41 0.79
C PHE A 110 -9.58 10.95 0.52
N PRO A 111 -10.54 11.26 1.38
CA PRO A 111 -10.50 12.21 2.51
C PRO A 111 -10.23 11.56 3.89
N TYR A 112 -9.59 10.41 3.94
CA TYR A 112 -9.33 9.72 5.20
C TYR A 112 -7.96 10.09 5.77
N PHE A 113 -7.88 10.17 7.09
CA PHE A 113 -6.65 10.41 7.82
C PHE A 113 -6.66 9.72 9.18
N ARG A 114 -5.48 9.51 9.74
CA ARG A 114 -5.28 9.02 11.10
C ARG A 114 -5.15 10.19 12.07
N ALA A 115 -5.85 10.16 13.20
CA ALA A 115 -5.64 11.16 14.24
C ALA A 115 -4.34 10.89 15.03
N LYS A 116 -3.77 11.94 15.64
CA LYS A 116 -2.51 11.83 16.42
C LYS A 116 -2.56 10.77 17.52
N ASN A 117 -3.72 10.56 18.12
CA ASN A 117 -3.93 9.58 19.20
C ASN A 117 -4.44 8.23 18.71
N GLY A 118 -4.37 7.96 17.39
CA GLY A 118 -4.95 6.78 16.76
C GLY A 118 -6.38 7.01 16.29
N GLY A 119 -6.92 5.99 15.61
CA GLY A 119 -8.25 6.02 15.02
C GLY A 119 -8.28 6.65 13.62
N ILE A 120 -9.26 6.22 12.84
CA ILE A 120 -9.47 6.65 11.47
C ILE A 120 -10.62 7.63 11.39
N TYR A 121 -10.38 8.76 10.76
CA TYR A 121 -11.34 9.83 10.55
C TYR A 121 -11.49 10.13 9.07
N ARG A 122 -12.64 10.70 8.73
CA ARG A 122 -12.94 11.21 7.39
C ARG A 122 -13.10 12.71 7.45
N ASP A 123 -12.33 13.42 6.66
CA ASP A 123 -12.51 14.86 6.46
C ASP A 123 -13.82 15.13 5.70
N VAL A 124 -14.58 16.09 6.16
CA VAL A 124 -15.87 16.50 5.58
C VAL A 124 -15.84 18.00 5.38
N LYS A 125 -16.05 18.43 4.13
CA LYS A 125 -16.00 19.85 3.78
C LYS A 125 -16.97 20.65 4.65
N ASP A 126 -16.44 21.71 5.29
CA ASP A 126 -17.19 22.66 6.13
C ASP A 126 -17.86 22.05 7.39
N GLU A 127 -17.44 20.83 7.80
CA GLU A 127 -17.89 20.15 9.03
C GLU A 127 -16.70 19.65 9.83
N GLU A 128 -16.93 19.28 11.10
CA GLU A 128 -15.93 18.56 11.89
C GLU A 128 -15.65 17.16 11.30
N PRO A 129 -14.40 16.67 11.37
CA PRO A 129 -14.05 15.35 10.88
C PRO A 129 -14.91 14.26 11.51
N LYS A 130 -15.44 13.35 10.71
CA LYS A 130 -16.27 12.25 11.19
C LYS A 130 -15.42 11.03 11.54
N LEU A 131 -15.65 10.48 12.72
CA LEU A 131 -15.04 9.22 13.15
C LEU A 131 -15.52 8.08 12.26
N VAL A 132 -14.57 7.33 11.68
CA VAL A 132 -14.80 6.12 10.90
C VAL A 132 -14.61 4.87 11.78
N TYR A 133 -13.48 4.82 12.48
CA TYR A 133 -13.16 3.77 13.43
C TYR A 133 -12.26 4.30 14.55
N GLU A 134 -12.52 3.91 15.78
CA GLU A 134 -11.86 4.45 16.98
C GLU A 134 -10.42 3.99 17.18
N ASN A 135 -10.01 2.88 16.54
CA ASN A 135 -8.66 2.33 16.63
C ASN A 135 -7.98 2.37 15.25
N ASP A 136 -6.71 2.01 15.22
CA ASP A 136 -5.95 1.92 13.99
C ASP A 136 -6.36 0.68 13.17
N LEU A 137 -6.77 0.89 11.94
CA LEU A 137 -7.12 -0.16 10.98
C LEU A 137 -6.60 0.26 9.60
N PHE A 138 -5.65 -0.49 9.05
CA PHE A 138 -4.98 -0.14 7.80
C PHE A 138 -5.04 -1.27 6.79
N ILE A 139 -5.07 -0.95 5.49
CA ILE A 139 -4.73 -1.87 4.42
C ILE A 139 -3.25 -1.70 4.10
N ILE A 140 -2.47 -2.76 4.35
CA ILE A 140 -1.00 -2.74 4.21
C ILE A 140 -0.61 -2.99 2.77
N LYS A 141 -1.23 -3.98 2.11
CA LYS A 141 -0.92 -4.35 0.73
C LYS A 141 -2.04 -5.11 0.04
N ARG A 142 -1.97 -5.12 -1.31
CA ARG A 142 -2.80 -5.99 -2.16
C ARG A 142 -2.13 -7.34 -2.36
N MET A 143 -2.97 -8.34 -2.46
CA MET A 143 -2.52 -9.71 -2.73
C MET A 143 -3.46 -10.38 -3.74
N ARG A 144 -2.95 -11.37 -4.43
CA ARG A 144 -3.74 -12.21 -5.34
C ARG A 144 -3.57 -13.67 -4.98
N ASP A 145 -4.67 -14.33 -4.72
CA ASP A 145 -4.74 -15.78 -4.48
C ASP A 145 -5.38 -16.47 -5.68
N LYS A 146 -4.86 -17.63 -6.07
CA LYS A 146 -5.34 -18.36 -7.24
C LYS A 146 -6.80 -18.81 -7.10
N ASP A 147 -7.21 -19.19 -5.89
CA ASP A 147 -8.53 -19.75 -5.62
C ASP A 147 -9.51 -18.71 -5.08
N ARG A 148 -9.02 -17.73 -4.30
CA ARG A 148 -9.84 -16.71 -3.65
C ARG A 148 -9.87 -15.37 -4.37
N GLY A 149 -9.09 -15.23 -5.45
CA GLY A 149 -9.01 -13.99 -6.23
C GLY A 149 -8.21 -12.87 -5.56
N GLU A 150 -8.68 -11.65 -5.65
CA GLU A 150 -8.01 -10.47 -5.08
C GLU A 150 -8.31 -10.36 -3.58
N LEU A 151 -7.27 -10.08 -2.81
CA LEU A 151 -7.27 -9.98 -1.36
C LEU A 151 -6.51 -8.71 -0.94
N VAL A 152 -6.74 -8.26 0.28
CA VAL A 152 -5.90 -7.27 0.93
C VAL A 152 -5.42 -7.77 2.29
N LEU A 153 -4.21 -7.42 2.68
CA LEU A 153 -3.70 -7.59 4.03
C LEU A 153 -4.10 -6.36 4.84
N ALA A 154 -4.89 -6.57 5.87
CA ALA A 154 -5.26 -5.55 6.84
C ALA A 154 -4.46 -5.72 8.13
N ARG A 155 -4.19 -4.61 8.82
CA ARG A 155 -3.60 -4.56 10.16
C ARG A 155 -4.52 -3.79 11.07
N ILE A 156 -4.85 -4.38 12.21
CA ILE A 156 -5.57 -3.71 13.30
C ILE A 156 -4.63 -3.55 14.50
N HIS A 157 -4.70 -2.41 15.16
CA HIS A 157 -4.03 -2.19 16.43
C HIS A 157 -5.04 -1.71 17.47
N LEU A 158 -5.20 -2.50 18.51
CA LEU A 158 -6.03 -2.20 19.67
C LEU A 158 -5.16 -1.66 20.81
N PRO A 159 -5.67 -0.78 21.68
CA PRO A 159 -4.85 -0.01 22.63
C PRO A 159 -3.99 -0.83 23.60
N LYS A 160 -4.31 -2.10 23.84
CA LYS A 160 -3.56 -2.97 24.76
C LYS A 160 -3.05 -4.25 24.12
N ASP A 161 -3.29 -4.41 22.83
CA ASP A 161 -2.91 -5.60 22.10
C ASP A 161 -1.76 -5.31 21.14
N LYS A 162 -1.02 -6.35 20.76
CA LYS A 162 -0.08 -6.26 19.66
C LYS A 162 -0.81 -6.05 18.34
N PRO A 163 -0.21 -5.33 17.37
CA PRO A 163 -0.77 -5.22 16.03
C PRO A 163 -1.05 -6.61 15.44
N LYS A 164 -2.25 -6.83 14.94
CA LYS A 164 -2.68 -8.08 14.34
C LYS A 164 -2.93 -7.89 12.86
N GLU A 165 -2.35 -8.75 12.03
CA GLU A 165 -2.58 -8.77 10.59
C GLU A 165 -3.54 -9.89 10.21
N PHE A 166 -4.42 -9.61 9.24
CA PHE A 166 -5.39 -10.57 8.72
C PHE A 166 -5.77 -10.23 7.28
N VAL A 167 -6.25 -11.24 6.58
CA VAL A 167 -6.59 -11.12 5.16
C VAL A 167 -8.07 -10.82 4.99
N ILE A 168 -8.39 -9.87 4.11
CA ILE A 168 -9.76 -9.55 3.69
C ILE A 168 -9.90 -9.83 2.19
N PRO A 169 -10.69 -10.85 1.79
CA PRO A 169 -11.07 -11.02 0.39
C PRO A 169 -11.89 -9.82 -0.12
N LEU A 170 -11.62 -9.34 -1.34
CA LEU A 170 -12.41 -8.22 -1.90
C LEU A 170 -13.89 -8.58 -2.07
N SER A 171 -14.20 -9.87 -2.28
CA SER A 171 -15.58 -10.36 -2.27
C SER A 171 -16.30 -10.11 -0.94
N VAL A 172 -15.62 -10.30 0.19
CA VAL A 172 -16.14 -10.01 1.53
C VAL A 172 -16.35 -8.51 1.74
N MET A 173 -15.49 -7.67 1.18
CA MET A 173 -15.65 -6.20 1.25
C MET A 173 -16.92 -5.70 0.53
N SER A 174 -17.51 -6.49 -0.37
CA SER A 174 -18.75 -6.15 -1.06
C SER A 174 -20.00 -6.49 -0.23
N SER A 175 -19.87 -7.26 0.85
CA SER A 175 -20.96 -7.71 1.71
C SER A 175 -20.81 -7.14 3.12
N LYS A 176 -21.71 -6.25 3.50
CA LYS A 176 -21.70 -5.59 4.83
C LYS A 176 -21.71 -6.59 5.99
N GLU A 177 -22.49 -7.64 5.86
CA GLU A 177 -22.62 -8.64 6.93
C GLU A 177 -21.37 -9.52 7.05
N GLU A 178 -20.82 -9.97 5.92
CA GLU A 178 -19.61 -10.80 5.90
C GLU A 178 -18.38 -9.99 6.39
N LEU A 179 -18.26 -8.75 5.92
CA LEU A 179 -17.20 -7.84 6.39
C LEU A 179 -17.29 -7.64 7.89
N ARG A 180 -18.47 -7.36 8.43
CA ARG A 180 -18.69 -7.17 9.87
C ARG A 180 -18.30 -8.42 10.67
N LYS A 181 -18.68 -9.63 10.21
CA LYS A 181 -18.31 -10.90 10.85
C LYS A 181 -16.79 -11.10 10.85
N LEU A 182 -16.13 -10.85 9.71
CA LEU A 182 -14.70 -10.99 9.57
C LEU A 182 -13.95 -9.99 10.46
N LEU A 183 -14.34 -8.73 10.47
CA LEU A 183 -13.77 -7.69 11.32
C LEU A 183 -13.93 -8.03 12.81
N ALA A 184 -15.13 -8.44 13.24
CA ALA A 184 -15.40 -8.84 14.61
C ALA A 184 -14.56 -10.04 15.04
N GLY A 185 -14.38 -11.05 14.18
CA GLY A 185 -13.51 -12.21 14.42
C GLY A 185 -12.03 -11.84 14.60
N ASN A 186 -11.62 -10.66 14.12
CA ASN A 186 -10.26 -10.11 14.26
C ASN A 186 -10.14 -9.06 15.36
N GLY A 187 -11.19 -8.83 16.15
CA GLY A 187 -11.19 -7.90 17.28
C GLY A 187 -11.69 -6.50 16.94
N CYS A 188 -12.06 -6.22 15.69
CA CYS A 188 -12.67 -4.96 15.33
C CYS A 188 -14.15 -4.94 15.73
N ILE A 189 -14.46 -4.29 16.84
CA ILE A 189 -15.84 -4.12 17.30
C ILE A 189 -16.46 -2.96 16.54
N CYS A 190 -17.43 -3.23 15.68
CA CYS A 190 -18.14 -2.20 14.93
C CYS A 190 -19.62 -2.19 15.28
N MET A 191 -20.12 -1.04 15.68
CA MET A 191 -21.56 -0.81 15.78
C MET A 191 -22.20 -0.90 14.40
N PRO A 192 -23.43 -1.43 14.26
CA PRO A 192 -24.08 -1.59 12.95
C PRO A 192 -24.16 -0.31 12.11
N ASN A 193 -24.29 0.84 12.74
CA ASN A 193 -24.33 2.15 12.08
C ASN A 193 -22.96 2.66 11.60
N LEU A 194 -21.85 2.10 12.09
CA LEU A 194 -20.49 2.49 11.68
C LEU A 194 -19.92 1.59 10.57
N VAL A 195 -20.51 0.43 10.34
CA VAL A 195 -20.00 -0.55 9.35
C VAL A 195 -19.94 0.04 7.94
N ASP A 196 -20.89 0.88 7.55
CA ASP A 196 -20.89 1.52 6.22
C ASP A 196 -19.71 2.48 6.05
N GLY A 197 -19.36 3.22 7.11
CA GLY A 197 -18.19 4.10 7.11
C GLY A 197 -16.89 3.32 6.98
N ILE A 198 -16.75 2.24 7.77
CA ILE A 198 -15.56 1.37 7.72
C ILE A 198 -15.46 0.66 6.35
N MET A 199 -16.55 0.14 5.83
CA MET A 199 -16.60 -0.49 4.52
C MET A 199 -16.18 0.50 3.41
N GLY A 200 -16.73 1.72 3.42
CA GLY A 200 -16.33 2.77 2.48
C GLY A 200 -14.85 3.12 2.57
N TYR A 201 -14.32 3.26 3.77
CA TYR A 201 -12.90 3.48 4.03
C TYR A 201 -12.02 2.36 3.46
N LEU A 202 -12.31 1.11 3.78
CA LEU A 202 -11.53 -0.05 3.32
C LEU A 202 -11.58 -0.18 1.79
N VAL A 203 -12.74 0.08 1.17
CA VAL A 203 -12.87 0.08 -0.30
C VAL A 203 -12.01 1.17 -0.95
N GLU A 204 -11.99 2.40 -0.40
CA GLU A 204 -11.14 3.47 -0.94
C GLU A 204 -9.65 3.17 -0.73
N CYS A 205 -9.25 2.59 0.42
CA CYS A 205 -7.88 2.12 0.62
C CYS A 205 -7.50 1.02 -0.38
N ALA A 206 -8.38 0.05 -0.64
CA ALA A 206 -8.12 -1.00 -1.63
C ALA A 206 -7.98 -0.44 -3.05
N LYS A 207 -8.82 0.51 -3.45
CA LYS A 207 -8.69 1.23 -4.73
C LYS A 207 -7.38 1.99 -4.81
N PHE A 208 -7.01 2.71 -3.76
CA PHE A 208 -5.74 3.44 -3.69
C PHE A 208 -4.55 2.49 -3.91
N GLN A 209 -4.54 1.33 -3.24
CA GLN A 209 -3.54 0.29 -3.45
C GLN A 209 -3.56 -0.27 -4.90
N GLN A 210 -4.70 -0.31 -5.58
CA GLN A 210 -4.79 -0.73 -6.98
C GLN A 210 -4.10 0.25 -7.94
N PHE A 211 -4.05 1.53 -7.60
CA PHE A 211 -3.37 2.56 -8.40
C PHE A 211 -1.88 2.68 -8.09
N THR A 212 -1.45 2.33 -6.88
CA THR A 212 -0.10 2.62 -6.40
C THR A 212 0.82 1.40 -6.37
N ASN A 213 0.29 0.18 -6.21
CA ASN A 213 1.07 -1.01 -5.96
C ASN A 213 0.62 -2.21 -6.81
N ASP A 214 1.58 -3.01 -7.23
CA ASP A 214 1.32 -4.33 -7.81
C ASP A 214 0.79 -5.30 -6.74
N ALA A 215 -0.07 -6.24 -7.16
CA ALA A 215 -0.56 -7.26 -6.26
C ALA A 215 0.49 -8.35 -6.05
N GLU A 216 0.84 -8.63 -4.81
CA GLU A 216 1.69 -9.77 -4.47
C GLU A 216 0.92 -11.08 -4.64
N VAL A 217 1.56 -12.06 -5.28
CA VAL A 217 0.94 -13.37 -5.48
C VAL A 217 1.11 -14.22 -4.22
N LEU A 218 -0.01 -14.66 -3.64
CA LEU A 218 -0.01 -15.61 -2.53
C LEU A 218 0.36 -17.01 -3.02
N ARG A 219 1.31 -17.63 -2.34
CA ARG A 219 1.75 -18.99 -2.64
C ARG A 219 1.02 -19.97 -1.74
N GLN A 220 0.31 -20.94 -2.35
CA GLN A 220 -0.44 -21.97 -1.63
C GLN A 220 0.42 -23.17 -1.22
N GLN A 221 1.59 -23.29 -1.83
CA GLN A 221 2.49 -24.43 -1.61
C GLN A 221 3.90 -23.92 -1.34
N MET A 222 4.58 -24.62 -0.46
CA MET A 222 6.03 -24.53 -0.32
C MET A 222 6.70 -25.41 -1.39
N GLY A 223 7.91 -25.03 -1.78
CA GLY A 223 8.66 -25.76 -2.78
C GLY A 223 8.99 -24.91 -4.00
N TRP A 224 9.32 -25.58 -5.12
CA TRP A 224 9.67 -24.91 -6.35
C TRP A 224 8.46 -24.22 -6.99
N VAL A 225 8.65 -22.99 -7.47
CA VAL A 225 7.67 -22.33 -8.33
C VAL A 225 7.65 -22.96 -9.73
N GLU A 226 6.61 -22.65 -10.52
CA GLU A 226 6.32 -23.33 -11.79
C GLU A 226 7.50 -23.33 -12.77
N ASP A 227 8.31 -22.26 -12.80
CA ASP A 227 9.48 -22.09 -13.67
C ASP A 227 10.79 -22.66 -13.08
N ASN A 228 10.77 -23.21 -11.88
CA ASN A 228 11.93 -23.72 -11.15
C ASN A 228 13.03 -22.70 -10.85
N SER A 229 12.79 -21.43 -11.04
CA SER A 229 13.78 -20.38 -10.79
C SER A 229 13.87 -20.00 -9.30
N ARG A 230 12.82 -20.32 -8.54
CA ARG A 230 12.65 -19.89 -7.16
C ARG A 230 12.09 -21.01 -6.28
N PHE A 231 12.48 -21.00 -5.01
CA PHE A 231 12.02 -21.95 -4.01
C PHE A 231 11.32 -21.22 -2.85
N VAL A 232 10.09 -21.60 -2.53
CA VAL A 232 9.30 -21.01 -1.46
C VAL A 232 9.41 -21.87 -0.21
N ILE A 233 9.81 -21.28 0.92
CA ILE A 233 9.87 -21.93 2.23
C ILE A 233 9.45 -20.92 3.32
N GLY A 234 8.45 -21.30 4.11
CA GLY A 234 7.88 -20.41 5.12
C GLY A 234 7.28 -19.16 4.49
N ASP A 235 7.82 -18.01 4.88
CA ASP A 235 7.45 -16.69 4.37
C ASP A 235 8.48 -16.12 3.37
N LYS A 236 9.35 -16.98 2.84
CA LYS A 236 10.46 -16.57 1.96
C LYS A 236 10.38 -17.26 0.60
N GLU A 237 10.68 -16.49 -0.42
CA GLU A 237 10.93 -16.96 -1.78
C GLU A 237 12.41 -16.73 -2.10
N ILE A 238 13.14 -17.81 -2.33
CA ILE A 238 14.60 -17.83 -2.49
C ILE A 238 14.92 -18.08 -3.97
N SER A 239 15.73 -17.23 -4.57
CA SER A 239 16.32 -17.40 -5.90
C SER A 239 17.83 -17.45 -5.81
N ALA A 240 18.50 -17.62 -6.95
CA ALA A 240 19.96 -17.58 -7.04
C ALA A 240 20.55 -16.20 -6.66
N THR A 241 19.79 -15.11 -6.78
CA THR A 241 20.28 -13.74 -6.64
C THR A 241 19.67 -12.99 -5.46
N GLU A 242 18.50 -13.43 -4.95
CA GLU A 242 17.79 -12.68 -3.91
C GLU A 242 16.88 -13.57 -3.07
N ILE A 243 16.54 -13.06 -1.89
CA ILE A 243 15.51 -13.61 -1.02
C ILE A 243 14.42 -12.55 -0.90
N ARG A 244 13.19 -12.91 -1.24
CA ARG A 244 12.01 -12.04 -1.13
C ARG A 244 11.05 -12.53 -0.06
N TYR A 245 10.29 -11.62 0.49
CA TYR A 245 9.14 -11.99 1.30
C TYR A 245 8.03 -12.57 0.41
N SER A 246 7.52 -13.73 0.79
CA SER A 246 6.40 -14.41 0.12
C SER A 246 5.29 -14.64 1.14
N PRO A 247 4.20 -13.86 1.09
CA PRO A 247 3.13 -14.01 2.07
C PRO A 247 2.56 -15.44 2.01
N PRO A 248 2.50 -16.15 3.15
CA PRO A 248 1.92 -17.47 3.19
C PRO A 248 0.42 -17.41 2.94
N SER A 249 -0.13 -18.43 2.25
CA SER A 249 -1.58 -18.61 2.15
C SER A 249 -2.16 -19.02 3.51
N GLU A 250 -3.47 -18.96 3.64
CA GLU A 250 -4.15 -19.41 4.87
C GLU A 250 -3.83 -20.86 5.24
N THR A 251 -3.70 -21.72 4.23
CA THR A 251 -3.34 -23.14 4.42
C THR A 251 -1.90 -23.34 4.85
N THR A 252 -0.97 -22.48 4.43
CA THR A 252 0.45 -22.60 4.76
C THR A 252 0.86 -21.76 5.97
N LEU A 253 0.02 -20.81 6.40
CA LEU A 253 0.32 -19.90 7.51
C LEU A 253 0.64 -20.65 8.81
N SER A 254 -0.15 -21.67 9.14
CA SER A 254 0.04 -22.47 10.35
C SER A 254 1.38 -23.21 10.39
N VAL A 255 1.95 -23.54 9.24
CA VAL A 255 3.26 -24.18 9.11
C VAL A 255 4.35 -23.13 9.00
N ALA A 256 4.14 -22.06 8.22
CA ALA A 256 5.10 -20.99 7.99
C ALA A 256 5.52 -20.30 9.29
N GLN A 257 4.60 -20.09 10.21
CA GLN A 257 4.88 -19.48 11.53
C GLN A 257 5.89 -20.25 12.38
N TRP A 258 6.10 -21.52 12.12
CA TRP A 258 7.09 -22.35 12.81
C TRP A 258 8.41 -22.50 12.06
N MET A 259 8.50 -21.97 10.83
CA MET A 259 9.69 -22.05 9.98
C MET A 259 10.65 -20.86 10.18
N HIS A 260 10.78 -20.37 11.39
CA HIS A 260 11.75 -19.33 11.73
C HIS A 260 13.04 -19.96 12.29
N CYS A 261 14.18 -19.40 11.87
CA CYS A 261 15.46 -19.76 12.46
C CYS A 261 15.47 -19.34 13.93
N GLN A 262 15.75 -20.29 14.82
CA GLN A 262 15.91 -20.04 16.25
C GLN A 262 17.27 -20.53 16.71
N GLY A 263 17.94 -19.75 17.54
CA GLY A 263 19.26 -20.09 18.07
C GLY A 263 20.41 -19.78 17.12
N GLU A 264 21.63 -20.14 17.55
CA GLU A 264 22.86 -19.85 16.83
C GLU A 264 23.23 -20.97 15.87
N TYR A 265 23.64 -20.64 14.64
CA TYR A 265 24.06 -21.63 13.64
C TYR A 265 25.19 -22.53 14.12
N ALA A 266 26.15 -21.97 14.88
CA ALA A 266 27.28 -22.74 15.44
C ALA A 266 26.83 -23.81 16.44
N GLU A 267 25.79 -23.53 17.23
CA GLU A 267 25.23 -24.52 18.17
C GLU A 267 24.48 -25.61 17.41
N TRP A 268 23.72 -25.22 16.37
CA TRP A 268 23.07 -26.19 15.48
C TRP A 268 24.10 -27.12 14.81
N GLN A 269 25.23 -26.59 14.32
CA GLN A 269 26.31 -27.41 13.73
C GLN A 269 26.90 -28.44 14.74
N LYS A 270 27.08 -28.06 15.99
CA LYS A 270 27.55 -28.98 17.03
C LYS A 270 26.57 -30.14 17.20
N VAL A 271 25.27 -29.85 17.25
CA VAL A 271 24.23 -30.89 17.37
C VAL A 271 24.14 -31.74 16.10
N ALA A 272 24.16 -31.14 14.92
CA ALA A 272 24.15 -31.85 13.65
C ALA A 272 25.34 -32.80 13.48
N ASN A 273 26.54 -32.42 13.97
CA ASN A 273 27.73 -33.26 13.94
C ASN A 273 27.64 -34.51 14.83
N ILE A 274 26.69 -34.60 15.77
CA ILE A 274 26.41 -35.82 16.53
C ILE A 274 25.97 -36.95 15.60
N TYR A 275 25.25 -36.64 14.54
CA TYR A 275 24.75 -37.62 13.56
C TYR A 275 25.84 -38.24 12.70
N ASN A 276 27.06 -37.68 12.71
CA ASN A 276 28.23 -38.27 12.05
C ASN A 276 28.87 -39.41 12.84
N LYS A 277 28.40 -39.72 14.07
CA LYS A 277 28.93 -40.79 14.90
C LYS A 277 28.35 -42.12 14.48
N PRO A 278 29.15 -43.24 14.59
CA PRO A 278 28.66 -44.58 14.35
C PRO A 278 27.42 -44.89 15.20
N GLY A 279 26.40 -45.51 14.61
CA GLY A 279 25.11 -45.83 15.23
C GLY A 279 24.04 -44.78 15.08
N PHE A 280 24.37 -43.62 14.49
CA PHE A 280 23.38 -42.56 14.21
C PHE A 280 22.95 -42.48 12.73
N GLU A 281 23.33 -43.46 11.91
CA GLU A 281 23.04 -43.51 10.46
C GLU A 281 21.55 -43.34 10.16
N PRO A 282 20.59 -43.97 10.89
CA PRO A 282 19.17 -43.74 10.63
C PRO A 282 18.73 -42.28 10.88
N HIS A 283 19.31 -41.63 11.89
CA HIS A 283 19.01 -40.23 12.21
C HIS A 283 19.60 -39.30 11.16
N ALA A 284 20.84 -39.54 10.74
CA ALA A 284 21.49 -38.80 9.65
C ALA A 284 20.68 -38.92 8.35
N PHE A 285 20.21 -40.13 8.03
CA PHE A 285 19.36 -40.37 6.87
C PHE A 285 18.07 -39.56 6.93
N ALA A 286 17.36 -39.52 8.07
CA ALA A 286 16.15 -38.76 8.24
C ALA A 286 16.36 -37.23 8.02
N VAL A 287 17.44 -36.68 8.60
CA VAL A 287 17.81 -35.25 8.41
C VAL A 287 18.18 -34.97 6.97
N LEU A 288 19.02 -35.84 6.35
CA LEU A 288 19.42 -35.68 4.94
C LEU A 288 18.26 -35.80 3.99
N THR A 289 17.27 -36.65 4.27
CA THR A 289 16.04 -36.77 3.45
C THR A 289 15.25 -35.47 3.47
N ALA A 290 15.10 -34.86 4.64
CA ALA A 290 14.42 -33.57 4.76
C ALA A 290 15.16 -32.45 4.00
N LEU A 291 16.49 -32.39 4.15
CA LEU A 291 17.37 -31.42 3.44
C LEU A 291 17.45 -31.72 1.93
N GLY A 292 17.31 -32.98 1.53
CA GLY A 292 17.31 -33.42 0.13
C GLY A 292 15.99 -33.19 -0.61
N ALA A 293 14.91 -32.96 0.10
CA ALA A 293 13.59 -32.76 -0.54
C ALA A 293 13.58 -31.69 -1.64
N PRO A 294 14.20 -30.52 -1.48
CA PRO A 294 14.32 -29.54 -2.57
C PRO A 294 15.10 -30.04 -3.79
N LEU A 295 16.02 -31.00 -3.60
CA LEU A 295 16.87 -31.54 -4.67
C LEU A 295 16.22 -32.66 -5.48
N MET A 296 15.12 -33.27 -4.97
CA MET A 296 14.44 -34.39 -5.63
C MET A 296 13.99 -34.07 -7.05
N ARG A 297 13.70 -32.81 -7.34
CA ARG A 297 13.30 -32.39 -8.67
C ARG A 297 14.46 -32.43 -9.70
N HIS A 298 15.69 -32.41 -9.24
CA HIS A 298 16.88 -32.47 -10.08
C HIS A 298 17.50 -33.88 -10.15
N SER A 299 16.93 -34.86 -9.46
CA SER A 299 17.29 -36.26 -9.54
C SER A 299 16.46 -36.92 -10.67
N ASN A 300 17.03 -37.00 -11.87
CA ASN A 300 16.55 -37.84 -12.95
C ASN A 300 17.10 -39.25 -12.81
#